data_c9719c692d26c7e97a9fc428e8c59781
#
_entry.id   c9719c692d26c7e97a9fc428e8c59781
#
_cell.length_a   1.000
_cell.length_b   1.000
_cell.length_c   1.000
_cell.angle_alpha   90.00
_cell.angle_beta   90.00
_cell.angle_gamma   90.00
#
_symmetry.space_group_name_H-M   'P 1'
#
loop_
_entity.id
_entity.type
_entity.pdbx_description
1 polymer ?
#
loop_
_entity_poly.entity_id
_entity_poly.type
_entity_poly.pdbx_seq_one_letter_code
_entity_poly.pdbx_strand_id
1 'polypeptide(L)'
;MGNRLEADSSAEVESWTLSVERCVVRACMALLIAWSVFSVPTGHAGPKKTILVLGDSLSQGFGLASNEAYPMLLAKKLRAAGLNFQVTNASAAGGTTEGGLERLPAHLKRKIDIFILELGINDAFRGVPVDQIQNNLQQIIEKVKTRNPHVRVVIAGMQLPDYTTDDYISAFGTMFADLAARNGAAFVPYLLQGVSGAPSLNLSDGIHPNAGGQKILAETVWHVLQPVAREVASHEKLESR
;
A
#
# COMPACT_ATOMS: atom_id res chain seq x y z
N MET A 1 -39.98 31.70 -76.01
CA MET A 1 -38.65 31.05 -75.76
C MET A 1 -37.97 31.80 -74.60
N GLY A 2 -38.52 31.75 -73.36
CA GLY A 2 -38.04 32.60 -72.26
C GLY A 2 -38.30 32.12 -70.84
N ASN A 3 -38.67 30.84 -70.63
CA ASN A 3 -39.04 30.43 -69.21
C ASN A 3 -38.36 29.14 -68.77
N ARG A 4 -37.20 28.76 -69.29
CA ARG A 4 -36.51 27.49 -68.91
C ARG A 4 -35.14 27.68 -68.22
N LEU A 5 -34.62 28.92 -68.16
CA LEU A 5 -33.31 29.21 -67.53
C LEU A 5 -33.35 29.72 -66.09
N GLU A 6 -34.51 30.22 -65.60
CA GLU A 6 -34.60 30.73 -64.24
C GLU A 6 -34.95 29.64 -63.20
N ALA A 7 -35.50 28.50 -63.59
CA ALA A 7 -35.84 27.41 -62.66
C ALA A 7 -34.65 26.54 -62.27
N ASP A 8 -33.54 26.58 -63.02
CA ASP A 8 -32.37 25.72 -62.76
C ASP A 8 -31.41 26.35 -61.72
N SER A 9 -31.37 27.71 -61.69
CA SER A 9 -30.49 28.39 -60.72
C SER A 9 -30.96 28.37 -59.27
N SER A 10 -32.27 28.32 -59.03
CA SER A 10 -32.84 28.26 -57.70
C SER A 10 -32.67 26.87 -57.03
N ALA A 11 -32.77 25.81 -57.83
CA ALA A 11 -32.61 24.45 -57.29
C ALA A 11 -31.14 24.16 -56.95
N GLU A 12 -30.15 24.71 -57.71
CA GLU A 12 -28.72 24.59 -57.34
C GLU A 12 -28.37 25.35 -56.10
N VAL A 13 -28.89 26.56 -55.85
CA VAL A 13 -28.62 27.35 -54.64
C VAL A 13 -29.21 26.67 -53.42
N GLU A 14 -30.43 26.10 -53.47
CA GLU A 14 -31.00 25.34 -52.35
C GLU A 14 -30.24 24.08 -52.03
N SER A 15 -29.69 23.39 -53.03
CA SER A 15 -28.89 22.19 -52.79
C SER A 15 -27.52 22.49 -52.15
N TRP A 16 -26.95 23.64 -52.47
CA TRP A 16 -25.69 24.12 -51.83
C TRP A 16 -25.88 24.55 -50.39
N THR A 17 -26.97 25.25 -50.05
CA THR A 17 -27.28 25.68 -48.69
C THR A 17 -27.51 24.49 -47.75
N LEU A 18 -28.28 23.48 -48.20
CA LEU A 18 -28.50 22.24 -47.42
C LEU A 18 -27.22 21.40 -47.24
N SER A 19 -26.31 21.45 -48.18
CA SER A 19 -25.01 20.77 -48.11
C SER A 19 -24.07 21.43 -47.10
N VAL A 20 -24.01 22.76 -47.06
CA VAL A 20 -23.21 23.53 -46.10
C VAL A 20 -23.74 23.38 -44.67
N GLU A 21 -25.05 23.45 -44.45
CA GLU A 21 -25.62 23.25 -43.12
C GLU A 21 -25.33 21.86 -42.58
N ARG A 22 -25.45 20.82 -43.40
CA ARG A 22 -25.09 19.45 -43.00
C ARG A 22 -23.61 19.27 -42.64
N CYS A 23 -22.70 19.96 -43.35
CA CYS A 23 -21.29 19.96 -43.04
C CYS A 23 -20.97 20.72 -41.76
N VAL A 24 -21.59 21.87 -41.51
CA VAL A 24 -21.39 22.65 -40.29
C VAL A 24 -21.92 21.89 -39.04
N VAL A 25 -23.13 21.30 -39.15
CA VAL A 25 -23.70 20.50 -38.04
C VAL A 25 -22.85 19.27 -37.73
N ARG A 26 -22.32 18.57 -38.77
CA ARG A 26 -21.43 17.44 -38.56
C ARG A 26 -20.08 17.84 -37.94
N ALA A 27 -19.51 18.97 -38.37
CA ALA A 27 -18.28 19.51 -37.78
C ALA A 27 -18.48 19.96 -36.31
N CYS A 28 -19.60 20.62 -36.01
CA CYS A 28 -19.93 21.01 -34.63
C CYS A 28 -20.18 19.78 -33.73
N MET A 29 -20.90 18.76 -34.21
CA MET A 29 -21.09 17.51 -33.45
C MET A 29 -19.77 16.77 -33.24
N ALA A 30 -18.88 16.72 -34.21
CA ALA A 30 -17.55 16.11 -34.06
C ALA A 30 -16.67 16.85 -33.05
N LEU A 31 -16.74 18.18 -32.97
CA LEU A 31 -16.04 19.01 -32.00
C LEU A 31 -16.61 18.85 -30.58
N LEU A 32 -17.93 18.71 -30.43
CA LEU A 32 -18.56 18.46 -29.13
C LEU A 32 -18.25 17.06 -28.59
N ILE A 33 -18.16 16.04 -29.45
CA ILE A 33 -17.75 14.69 -29.07
C ILE A 33 -16.25 14.66 -28.70
N ALA A 34 -15.39 15.38 -29.43
CA ALA A 34 -13.98 15.46 -29.12
C ALA A 34 -13.72 16.17 -27.77
N TRP A 35 -14.56 17.15 -27.38
CA TRP A 35 -14.39 17.85 -26.09
C TRP A 35 -14.92 17.04 -24.89
N SER A 36 -15.89 16.17 -25.09
CA SER A 36 -16.40 15.30 -24.01
C SER A 36 -15.43 14.14 -23.64
N VAL A 37 -14.52 13.77 -24.54
CA VAL A 37 -13.53 12.69 -24.29
C VAL A 37 -12.27 13.21 -23.54
N PHE A 38 -12.03 14.52 -23.49
CA PHE A 38 -10.85 15.13 -22.84
C PHE A 38 -11.10 15.67 -21.43
N SER A 39 -12.29 15.50 -20.87
CA SER A 39 -12.51 15.72 -19.44
C SER A 39 -12.00 14.50 -18.66
N VAL A 40 -10.70 14.24 -18.70
CA VAL A 40 -10.04 13.42 -17.68
C VAL A 40 -10.24 14.20 -16.38
N PRO A 41 -10.99 13.68 -15.40
CA PRO A 41 -11.05 14.33 -14.11
C PRO A 41 -9.61 14.38 -13.59
N THR A 42 -9.02 15.56 -13.55
CA THR A 42 -7.81 15.80 -12.76
C THR A 42 -8.22 15.59 -11.31
N GLY A 43 -8.29 14.32 -10.91
CA GLY A 43 -8.47 13.98 -9.53
C GLY A 43 -7.37 14.66 -8.78
N HIS A 44 -7.68 15.71 -8.05
CA HIS A 44 -6.77 16.29 -7.08
C HIS A 44 -6.41 15.11 -6.16
N ALA A 45 -5.18 14.61 -6.32
CA ALA A 45 -4.66 13.64 -5.38
C ALA A 45 -4.71 14.34 -4.02
N GLY A 46 -5.54 13.85 -3.11
CA GLY A 46 -5.62 14.35 -1.75
C GLY A 46 -4.23 14.45 -1.11
N PRO A 47 -4.08 15.11 0.03
CA PRO A 47 -2.79 15.23 0.70
C PRO A 47 -2.13 13.86 0.87
N LYS A 48 -0.82 13.84 0.72
CA LYS A 48 -0.03 12.61 0.76
C LYS A 48 -0.04 12.03 2.17
N LYS A 49 -0.58 10.83 2.32
CA LYS A 49 -0.63 10.09 3.58
C LYS A 49 0.65 9.30 3.83
N THR A 50 0.94 8.98 5.07
CA THR A 50 2.18 8.32 5.46
C THR A 50 1.93 6.91 6.00
N ILE A 51 2.68 5.96 5.46
CA ILE A 51 2.84 4.62 6.02
C ILE A 51 4.24 4.52 6.63
N LEU A 52 4.31 4.20 7.91
CA LEU A 52 5.56 3.86 8.59
C LEU A 52 5.65 2.35 8.74
N VAL A 53 6.76 1.75 8.29
CA VAL A 53 7.09 0.35 8.52
C VAL A 53 8.22 0.30 9.55
N LEU A 54 7.99 -0.38 10.66
CA LEU A 54 8.99 -0.64 11.70
C LEU A 54 9.18 -2.15 11.80
N GLY A 55 10.35 -2.61 11.38
CA GLY A 55 10.66 -4.03 11.29
C GLY A 55 12.14 -4.33 11.46
N ASP A 56 12.50 -5.53 11.10
CA ASP A 56 13.87 -6.03 11.14
C ASP A 56 14.49 -6.20 9.73
N SER A 57 15.35 -7.19 9.55
CA SER A 57 16.02 -7.50 8.29
C SER A 57 15.06 -7.89 7.17
N LEU A 58 13.91 -8.49 7.49
CA LEU A 58 12.89 -8.91 6.53
C LEU A 58 12.25 -7.70 5.85
N SER A 59 11.87 -6.71 6.66
CA SER A 59 11.30 -5.44 6.18
C SER A 59 12.36 -4.49 5.61
N GLN A 60 13.59 -4.53 6.14
CA GLN A 60 14.69 -3.73 5.59
C GLN A 60 15.05 -4.16 4.17
N GLY A 61 14.89 -5.45 3.83
CA GLY A 61 15.35 -6.06 2.58
C GLY A 61 16.84 -6.37 2.64
N PHE A 62 17.26 -7.07 3.71
CA PHE A 62 18.67 -7.44 3.92
C PHE A 62 19.29 -8.11 2.68
N GLY A 63 20.50 -7.66 2.31
CA GLY A 63 21.23 -8.17 1.15
C GLY A 63 20.71 -7.70 -0.22
N LEU A 64 19.70 -6.83 -0.27
CA LEU A 64 19.08 -6.35 -1.51
C LEU A 64 19.18 -4.82 -1.64
N ALA A 65 18.94 -4.32 -2.85
CA ALA A 65 18.74 -2.89 -3.05
C ALA A 65 17.45 -2.43 -2.35
N SER A 66 17.46 -1.24 -1.76
CA SER A 66 16.34 -0.73 -0.97
C SER A 66 14.99 -0.73 -1.72
N ASN A 67 15.00 -0.55 -3.05
CA ASN A 67 13.81 -0.54 -3.89
C ASN A 67 13.25 -1.95 -4.18
N GLU A 68 13.93 -3.01 -3.74
CA GLU A 68 13.51 -4.42 -3.84
C GLU A 68 12.87 -4.91 -2.54
N ALA A 69 13.07 -4.22 -1.41
CA ALA A 69 12.42 -4.52 -0.14
C ALA A 69 10.89 -4.41 -0.25
N TYR A 70 10.15 -5.33 0.39
CA TYR A 70 8.69 -5.38 0.28
C TYR A 70 7.99 -4.06 0.64
N PRO A 71 8.45 -3.24 1.60
CA PRO A 71 7.81 -1.96 1.87
C PRO A 71 7.86 -1.00 0.67
N MET A 72 8.95 -1.05 -0.10
CA MET A 72 9.08 -0.22 -1.30
C MET A 72 8.30 -0.80 -2.49
N LEU A 73 8.10 -2.12 -2.53
CA LEU A 73 7.19 -2.76 -3.48
C LEU A 73 5.73 -2.40 -3.17
N LEU A 74 5.34 -2.32 -1.88
CA LEU A 74 4.03 -1.81 -1.45
C LEU A 74 3.82 -0.35 -1.89
N ALA A 75 4.85 0.50 -1.83
CA ALA A 75 4.76 1.87 -2.34
C ALA A 75 4.45 1.92 -3.85
N LYS A 76 5.01 0.98 -4.63
CA LYS A 76 4.70 0.84 -6.06
C LYS A 76 3.24 0.38 -6.27
N LYS A 77 2.76 -0.59 -5.47
CA LYS A 77 1.38 -1.10 -5.52
C LYS A 77 0.35 -0.04 -5.13
N LEU A 78 0.60 0.73 -4.08
CA LEU A 78 -0.25 1.85 -3.67
C LEU A 78 -0.41 2.86 -4.80
N ARG A 79 0.69 3.25 -5.44
CA ARG A 79 0.69 4.16 -6.57
C ARG A 79 -0.10 3.61 -7.76
N ALA A 80 0.11 2.33 -8.10
CA ALA A 80 -0.62 1.66 -9.18
C ALA A 80 -2.13 1.57 -8.89
N ALA A 81 -2.52 1.48 -7.61
CA ALA A 81 -3.92 1.50 -7.17
C ALA A 81 -4.52 2.92 -7.05
N GLY A 82 -3.79 3.98 -7.43
CA GLY A 82 -4.25 5.37 -7.32
C GLY A 82 -4.31 5.90 -5.89
N LEU A 83 -3.62 5.25 -4.93
CA LEU A 83 -3.59 5.61 -3.52
C LEU A 83 -2.35 6.47 -3.22
N ASN A 84 -2.57 7.72 -2.76
CA ASN A 84 -1.51 8.70 -2.55
C ASN A 84 -0.85 8.54 -1.17
N PHE A 85 0.01 7.53 -1.05
CA PHE A 85 0.77 7.26 0.18
C PHE A 85 2.28 7.39 -0.03
N GLN A 86 2.95 7.86 1.01
CA GLN A 86 4.39 7.75 1.16
C GLN A 86 4.71 6.62 2.14
N VAL A 87 5.54 5.68 1.71
CA VAL A 87 6.04 4.61 2.59
C VAL A 87 7.42 5.02 3.10
N THR A 88 7.59 5.00 4.42
CA THR A 88 8.85 5.17 5.12
C THR A 88 9.23 3.84 5.74
N ASN A 89 10.35 3.28 5.31
CA ASN A 89 10.89 2.05 5.89
C ASN A 89 11.90 2.41 7.00
N ALA A 90 11.53 2.19 8.26
CA ALA A 90 12.32 2.42 9.46
C ALA A 90 12.86 1.12 10.06
N SER A 91 12.97 0.08 9.25
CA SER A 91 13.43 -1.25 9.65
C SER A 91 14.96 -1.33 9.69
N ALA A 92 15.46 -2.21 10.53
CA ALA A 92 16.92 -2.39 10.74
C ALA A 92 17.26 -3.88 10.88
N ALA A 93 18.30 -4.33 10.18
CA ALA A 93 18.78 -5.72 10.28
C ALA A 93 19.08 -6.10 11.73
N GLY A 94 18.66 -7.31 12.13
CA GLY A 94 18.82 -7.80 13.49
C GLY A 94 18.00 -7.06 14.54
N GLY A 95 17.06 -6.22 14.11
CA GLY A 95 16.21 -5.41 14.99
C GLY A 95 15.39 -6.25 15.95
N THR A 96 15.44 -5.94 17.24
CA THR A 96 14.61 -6.50 18.30
C THR A 96 13.44 -5.58 18.61
N THR A 97 12.51 -6.06 19.42
CA THR A 97 11.40 -5.23 19.93
C THR A 97 11.90 -4.10 20.82
N GLU A 98 12.90 -4.33 21.66
CA GLU A 98 13.56 -3.30 22.47
C GLU A 98 14.23 -2.24 21.59
N GLY A 99 15.05 -2.66 20.61
CA GLY A 99 15.65 -1.74 19.64
C GLY A 99 14.61 -1.01 18.79
N GLY A 100 13.43 -1.61 18.57
CA GLY A 100 12.27 -0.94 17.98
C GLY A 100 11.75 0.20 18.84
N LEU A 101 11.60 -0.02 20.16
CA LEU A 101 11.21 1.00 21.12
C LEU A 101 12.18 2.18 21.18
N GLU A 102 13.47 1.90 21.12
CA GLU A 102 14.53 2.92 21.17
C GLU A 102 14.54 3.83 19.93
N ARG A 103 14.38 3.25 18.72
CA ARG A 103 14.44 4.03 17.46
C ARG A 103 13.11 4.69 17.08
N LEU A 104 11.97 4.20 17.60
CA LEU A 104 10.65 4.70 17.26
C LEU A 104 10.48 6.23 17.43
N PRO A 105 10.95 6.89 18.53
CA PRO A 105 10.75 8.32 18.76
C PRO A 105 11.23 9.22 17.61
N ALA A 106 12.29 8.82 16.91
CA ALA A 106 12.82 9.57 15.77
C ALA A 106 11.79 9.67 14.62
N HIS A 107 10.92 8.69 14.48
CA HIS A 107 9.92 8.57 13.42
C HIS A 107 8.55 9.17 13.80
N LEU A 108 8.28 9.40 15.10
CA LEU A 108 7.02 9.96 15.60
C LEU A 108 6.89 11.49 15.41
N LYS A 109 7.89 12.15 14.83
CA LYS A 109 7.87 13.59 14.57
C LYS A 109 6.92 13.99 13.43
N ARG A 110 6.51 13.04 12.60
CA ARG A 110 5.60 13.23 11.46
C ARG A 110 4.31 12.47 11.70
N LYS A 111 3.22 12.95 11.09
CA LYS A 111 1.94 12.24 11.09
C LYS A 111 2.12 10.86 10.45
N ILE A 112 1.55 9.84 11.08
CA ILE A 112 1.49 8.46 10.58
C ILE A 112 0.03 8.09 10.42
N ASP A 113 -0.39 7.76 9.20
CA ASP A 113 -1.76 7.36 8.90
C ASP A 113 -1.93 5.84 8.99
N ILE A 114 -0.90 5.08 8.59
CA ILE A 114 -0.84 3.62 8.74
C ILE A 114 0.51 3.23 9.32
N PHE A 115 0.50 2.34 10.29
CA PHE A 115 1.70 1.81 10.93
C PHE A 115 1.78 0.30 10.72
N ILE A 116 2.84 -0.19 10.10
CA ILE A 116 3.12 -1.61 9.91
C ILE A 116 4.22 -2.01 10.87
N LEU A 117 3.91 -2.97 11.77
CA LEU A 117 4.82 -3.48 12.77
C LEU A 117 5.20 -4.93 12.44
N GLU A 118 6.51 -5.16 12.27
CA GLU A 118 7.11 -6.44 11.96
C GLU A 118 8.39 -6.61 12.79
N LEU A 119 8.29 -7.14 13.99
CA LEU A 119 9.40 -7.37 14.93
C LEU A 119 9.09 -8.57 15.83
N GLY A 120 10.14 -9.13 16.44
CA GLY A 120 10.04 -10.15 17.46
C GLY A 120 10.80 -11.44 17.14
N ILE A 121 11.07 -11.73 15.87
CA ILE A 121 11.78 -12.97 15.51
C ILE A 121 13.21 -12.97 16.05
N ASN A 122 13.91 -11.83 16.04
CA ASN A 122 15.27 -11.70 16.58
C ASN A 122 15.27 -11.80 18.11
N ASP A 123 14.21 -11.36 18.78
CA ASP A 123 14.03 -11.56 20.21
C ASP A 123 13.92 -13.04 20.54
N ALA A 124 13.07 -13.77 19.79
CA ALA A 124 12.87 -15.19 19.96
C ALA A 124 14.16 -15.98 19.75
N PHE A 125 14.93 -15.70 18.71
CA PHE A 125 16.25 -16.31 18.47
C PHE A 125 17.27 -16.03 19.57
N ARG A 126 17.07 -14.98 20.36
CA ARG A 126 17.89 -14.64 21.54
C ARG A 126 17.32 -15.19 22.85
N GLY A 127 16.23 -15.95 22.79
CA GLY A 127 15.60 -16.54 23.96
C GLY A 127 14.89 -15.53 24.86
N VAL A 128 14.48 -14.36 24.33
CA VAL A 128 13.71 -13.38 25.10
C VAL A 128 12.34 -13.98 25.42
N PRO A 129 11.84 -13.88 26.67
CA PRO A 129 10.53 -14.39 27.04
C PRO A 129 9.41 -13.78 26.18
N VAL A 130 8.41 -14.60 25.77
CA VAL A 130 7.34 -14.18 24.86
C VAL A 130 6.51 -13.02 25.42
N ASP A 131 6.25 -13.01 26.72
CA ASP A 131 5.56 -11.93 27.42
C ASP A 131 6.32 -10.60 27.34
N GLN A 132 7.65 -10.63 27.43
CA GLN A 132 8.48 -9.45 27.24
C GLN A 132 8.43 -8.95 25.80
N ILE A 133 8.51 -9.84 24.80
CA ILE A 133 8.36 -9.49 23.39
C ILE A 133 7.00 -8.81 23.18
N GLN A 134 5.93 -9.44 23.66
CA GLN A 134 4.56 -8.93 23.55
C GLN A 134 4.38 -7.57 24.22
N ASN A 135 4.96 -7.38 25.42
CA ASN A 135 4.92 -6.11 26.13
C ASN A 135 5.64 -4.99 25.37
N ASN A 136 6.80 -5.29 24.78
CA ASN A 136 7.53 -4.31 23.97
C ASN A 136 6.74 -3.92 22.72
N LEU A 137 6.15 -4.88 22.00
CA LEU A 137 5.30 -4.63 20.84
C LEU A 137 4.06 -3.80 21.21
N GLN A 138 3.42 -4.09 22.35
CA GLN A 138 2.30 -3.32 22.87
C GLN A 138 2.70 -1.86 23.14
N GLN A 139 3.83 -1.63 23.81
CA GLN A 139 4.34 -0.29 24.08
C GLN A 139 4.65 0.49 22.78
N ILE A 140 5.19 -0.18 21.75
CA ILE A 140 5.40 0.42 20.42
C ILE A 140 4.07 0.92 19.86
N ILE A 141 3.03 0.08 19.86
CA ILE A 141 1.70 0.41 19.35
C ILE A 141 1.09 1.58 20.13
N GLU A 142 1.18 1.56 21.45
CA GLU A 142 0.65 2.62 22.32
C GLU A 142 1.32 3.97 22.05
N LYS A 143 2.65 3.99 21.93
CA LYS A 143 3.39 5.23 21.60
C LYS A 143 2.98 5.79 20.23
N VAL A 144 2.78 4.91 19.23
CA VAL A 144 2.32 5.34 17.91
C VAL A 144 0.91 5.89 17.98
N LYS A 145 -0.03 5.20 18.65
CA LYS A 145 -1.43 5.62 18.80
C LYS A 145 -1.55 6.92 19.62
N THR A 146 -0.80 7.06 20.69
CA THR A 146 -0.78 8.30 21.50
C THR A 146 -0.39 9.51 20.66
N ARG A 147 0.59 9.35 19.78
CA ARG A 147 1.04 10.44 18.92
C ARG A 147 0.16 10.64 17.69
N ASN A 148 -0.49 9.58 17.22
CA ASN A 148 -1.35 9.54 16.04
C ASN A 148 -2.67 8.83 16.38
N PRO A 149 -3.66 9.49 17.01
CA PRO A 149 -4.87 8.84 17.52
C PRO A 149 -5.71 8.12 16.46
N HIS A 150 -5.62 8.53 15.20
CA HIS A 150 -6.36 7.95 14.07
C HIS A 150 -5.53 6.97 13.24
N VAL A 151 -4.32 6.58 13.72
CA VAL A 151 -3.47 5.63 13.00
C VAL A 151 -4.14 4.27 12.86
N ARG A 152 -4.09 3.69 11.67
CA ARG A 152 -4.46 2.28 11.46
C ARG A 152 -3.21 1.43 11.61
N VAL A 153 -3.28 0.42 12.45
CA VAL A 153 -2.16 -0.49 12.71
C VAL A 153 -2.33 -1.77 11.89
N VAL A 154 -1.24 -2.24 11.30
CA VAL A 154 -1.11 -3.54 10.64
C VAL A 154 0.00 -4.29 11.35
N ILE A 155 -0.27 -5.50 11.83
CA ILE A 155 0.72 -6.36 12.48
C ILE A 155 1.06 -7.49 11.52
N ALA A 156 2.34 -7.66 11.23
CA ALA A 156 2.87 -8.78 10.47
C ALA A 156 3.35 -9.86 11.46
N GLY A 157 2.60 -10.96 11.52
CA GLY A 157 2.91 -12.11 12.37
C GLY A 157 4.06 -12.94 11.82
N MET A 158 4.72 -13.63 12.75
CA MET A 158 5.84 -14.52 12.51
C MET A 158 5.59 -15.88 13.13
N GLN A 159 6.26 -16.90 12.61
CA GLN A 159 6.28 -18.25 13.14
C GLN A 159 7.72 -18.70 13.35
N LEU A 160 7.94 -19.53 14.34
CA LEU A 160 9.25 -20.11 14.63
C LEU A 160 9.34 -21.50 14.00
N PRO A 161 10.52 -21.91 13.51
CA PRO A 161 10.77 -23.30 13.20
C PRO A 161 10.94 -24.13 14.49
N ASP A 162 10.92 -25.46 14.35
CA ASP A 162 11.08 -26.41 15.46
C ASP A 162 12.51 -26.44 16.01
N TYR A 163 12.89 -25.43 16.79
CA TYR A 163 14.23 -25.35 17.40
C TYR A 163 14.22 -25.07 18.91
N THR A 164 13.03 -24.92 19.51
CA THR A 164 12.84 -24.67 20.94
C THR A 164 11.66 -25.49 21.46
N THR A 165 11.16 -25.20 22.65
CA THR A 165 10.01 -25.93 23.22
C THR A 165 8.70 -25.61 22.49
N ASP A 166 7.81 -26.61 22.36
CA ASP A 166 6.50 -26.45 21.74
C ASP A 166 5.68 -25.34 22.39
N ASP A 167 5.78 -25.19 23.71
CA ASP A 167 5.10 -24.11 24.44
C ASP A 167 5.57 -22.73 24.01
N TYR A 168 6.89 -22.56 23.85
CA TYR A 168 7.44 -21.27 23.38
C TYR A 168 7.03 -20.97 21.93
N ILE A 169 7.12 -21.97 21.04
CA ILE A 169 6.73 -21.83 19.62
C ILE A 169 5.26 -21.45 19.53
N SER A 170 4.40 -22.15 20.27
CA SER A 170 2.96 -21.91 20.30
C SER A 170 2.64 -20.52 20.86
N ALA A 171 3.22 -20.14 22.00
CA ALA A 171 3.03 -18.83 22.59
C ALA A 171 3.51 -17.69 21.68
N PHE A 172 4.68 -17.86 21.04
CA PHE A 172 5.21 -16.89 20.10
C PHE A 172 4.28 -16.71 18.87
N GLY A 173 3.81 -17.81 18.30
CA GLY A 173 2.92 -17.78 17.12
C GLY A 173 1.58 -17.11 17.41
N THR A 174 0.99 -17.37 18.61
CA THR A 174 -0.33 -16.85 18.98
C THR A 174 -0.30 -15.39 19.45
N MET A 175 0.81 -14.91 20.03
CA MET A 175 0.88 -13.56 20.59
C MET A 175 0.56 -12.45 19.57
N PHE A 176 0.88 -12.63 18.29
CA PHE A 176 0.63 -11.64 17.25
C PHE A 176 -0.87 -11.47 16.98
N ALA A 177 -1.61 -12.59 16.92
CA ALA A 177 -3.06 -12.56 16.75
C ALA A 177 -3.75 -11.89 17.93
N ASP A 178 -3.34 -12.22 19.16
CA ASP A 178 -3.84 -11.62 20.38
C ASP A 178 -3.55 -10.12 20.45
N LEU A 179 -2.33 -9.73 20.04
CA LEU A 179 -1.92 -8.33 19.99
C LEU A 179 -2.77 -7.56 18.96
N ALA A 180 -3.02 -8.16 17.80
CA ALA A 180 -3.84 -7.57 16.75
C ALA A 180 -5.29 -7.38 17.24
N ALA A 181 -5.88 -8.42 17.83
CA ALA A 181 -7.25 -8.37 18.35
C ALA A 181 -7.41 -7.29 19.42
N ARG A 182 -6.51 -7.24 20.42
CA ARG A 182 -6.53 -6.24 21.51
C ARG A 182 -6.40 -4.81 21.01
N ASN A 183 -5.70 -4.61 19.91
CA ASN A 183 -5.44 -3.28 19.36
C ASN A 183 -6.38 -2.87 18.22
N GLY A 184 -7.32 -3.73 17.78
CA GLY A 184 -8.14 -3.49 16.60
C GLY A 184 -7.26 -3.32 15.34
N ALA A 185 -6.13 -4.02 15.29
CA ALA A 185 -5.18 -3.94 14.20
C ALA A 185 -5.54 -4.94 13.07
N ALA A 186 -5.26 -4.56 11.84
CA ALA A 186 -5.27 -5.51 10.73
C ALA A 186 -4.10 -6.49 10.89
N PHE A 187 -4.30 -7.75 10.52
CA PHE A 187 -3.36 -8.81 10.84
C PHE A 187 -2.93 -9.60 9.60
N VAL A 188 -1.63 -9.70 9.38
CA VAL A 188 -0.99 -10.62 8.45
C VAL A 188 -0.56 -11.86 9.25
N PRO A 189 -1.22 -13.01 9.11
CA PRO A 189 -0.98 -14.14 10.01
C PRO A 189 0.45 -14.68 9.99
N TYR A 190 1.05 -14.72 8.79
CA TYR A 190 2.44 -15.15 8.62
C TYR A 190 3.09 -14.42 7.45
N LEU A 191 4.05 -13.54 7.74
CA LEU A 191 4.73 -12.73 6.73
C LEU A 191 5.47 -13.58 5.69
N LEU A 192 6.16 -14.64 6.14
CA LEU A 192 6.99 -15.53 5.30
C LEU A 192 6.20 -16.67 4.65
N GLN A 193 4.86 -16.58 4.61
CA GLN A 193 4.02 -17.59 3.97
C GLN A 193 4.46 -17.85 2.53
N GLY A 194 4.80 -19.12 2.22
CA GLY A 194 5.27 -19.55 0.89
C GLY A 194 6.70 -19.14 0.53
N VAL A 195 7.45 -18.53 1.46
CA VAL A 195 8.85 -18.12 1.26
C VAL A 195 9.79 -18.87 2.21
N SER A 196 9.39 -19.03 3.48
CA SER A 196 10.18 -19.77 4.46
C SER A 196 10.46 -21.21 3.97
N GLY A 197 11.72 -21.63 4.06
CA GLY A 197 12.14 -22.96 3.64
C GLY A 197 12.19 -23.20 2.13
N ALA A 198 11.95 -22.19 1.28
CA ALA A 198 12.05 -22.28 -0.18
C ALA A 198 13.42 -21.75 -0.67
N PRO A 199 14.41 -22.58 -1.04
CA PRO A 199 15.76 -22.11 -1.40
C PRO A 199 15.78 -21.15 -2.58
N SER A 200 14.86 -21.28 -3.56
CA SER A 200 14.75 -20.40 -4.72
C SER A 200 14.24 -18.99 -4.37
N LEU A 201 13.66 -18.80 -3.19
CA LEU A 201 13.07 -17.54 -2.73
C LEU A 201 13.87 -16.86 -1.61
N ASN A 202 14.95 -17.49 -1.15
CA ASN A 202 15.83 -16.98 -0.11
C ASN A 202 17.24 -16.72 -0.64
N LEU A 203 18.00 -15.91 0.07
CA LEU A 203 19.43 -15.74 -0.13
C LEU A 203 20.17 -17.03 0.24
N SER A 204 21.46 -17.08 0.00
CA SER A 204 22.29 -18.26 0.28
C SER A 204 22.35 -18.65 1.77
N ASP A 205 21.95 -17.75 2.67
CA ASP A 205 21.82 -18.04 4.10
C ASP A 205 20.57 -18.88 4.45
N GLY A 206 19.63 -19.04 3.52
CA GLY A 206 18.39 -19.80 3.70
C GLY A 206 17.36 -19.13 4.62
N ILE A 207 17.63 -17.91 5.09
CA ILE A 207 16.83 -17.18 6.08
C ILE A 207 16.16 -15.95 5.46
N HIS A 208 16.93 -15.13 4.77
CA HIS A 208 16.45 -13.86 4.25
C HIS A 208 15.90 -14.01 2.83
N PRO A 209 14.68 -13.50 2.57
CA PRO A 209 14.08 -13.53 1.24
C PRO A 209 14.94 -12.80 0.21
N ASN A 210 15.17 -13.41 -0.94
CA ASN A 210 15.75 -12.74 -2.10
C ASN A 210 14.72 -11.84 -2.79
N ALA A 211 15.07 -11.21 -3.91
CA ALA A 211 14.15 -10.31 -4.65
C ALA A 211 12.84 -10.99 -5.07
N GLY A 212 12.86 -12.31 -5.34
CA GLY A 212 11.66 -13.12 -5.61
C GLY A 212 10.80 -13.28 -4.36
N GLY A 213 11.42 -13.64 -3.23
CA GLY A 213 10.77 -13.76 -1.94
C GLY A 213 10.15 -12.43 -1.48
N GLN A 214 10.87 -11.32 -1.63
CA GLN A 214 10.37 -9.98 -1.27
C GLN A 214 9.09 -9.59 -2.05
N LYS A 215 8.95 -10.05 -3.29
CA LYS A 215 7.71 -9.84 -4.06
C LYS A 215 6.54 -10.61 -3.44
N ILE A 216 6.78 -11.84 -2.96
CA ILE A 216 5.74 -12.63 -2.28
C ILE A 216 5.37 -11.97 -0.94
N LEU A 217 6.33 -11.52 -0.15
CA LEU A 217 6.05 -10.75 1.07
C LEU A 217 5.19 -9.52 0.77
N ALA A 218 5.51 -8.80 -0.31
CA ALA A 218 4.72 -7.65 -0.72
C ALA A 218 3.27 -8.03 -1.07
N GLU A 219 3.02 -9.17 -1.73
CA GLU A 219 1.66 -9.66 -1.98
C GLU A 219 0.94 -10.05 -0.68
N THR A 220 1.62 -10.79 0.19
CA THR A 220 1.08 -11.22 1.49
C THR A 220 0.61 -10.02 2.32
N VAL A 221 1.44 -8.98 2.44
CA VAL A 221 1.07 -7.75 3.16
C VAL A 221 0.03 -6.95 2.38
N TRP A 222 0.08 -6.92 1.05
CA TRP A 222 -0.84 -6.17 0.21
C TRP A 222 -2.30 -6.59 0.39
N HIS A 223 -2.57 -7.87 0.52
CA HIS A 223 -3.93 -8.38 0.76
C HIS A 223 -4.59 -7.76 2.01
N VAL A 224 -3.79 -7.49 3.04
CA VAL A 224 -4.26 -6.88 4.29
C VAL A 224 -4.19 -5.35 4.22
N LEU A 225 -3.13 -4.79 3.64
CA LEU A 225 -2.90 -3.36 3.59
C LEU A 225 -3.87 -2.63 2.64
N GLN A 226 -4.21 -3.21 1.50
CA GLN A 226 -5.01 -2.53 0.48
C GLN A 226 -6.38 -2.05 0.99
N PRO A 227 -7.21 -2.87 1.67
CA PRO A 227 -8.48 -2.40 2.23
C PRO A 227 -8.28 -1.31 3.28
N VAL A 228 -7.27 -1.44 4.17
CA VAL A 228 -6.92 -0.42 5.17
C VAL A 228 -6.54 0.90 4.51
N ALA A 229 -5.70 0.85 3.47
CA ALA A 229 -5.27 2.05 2.75
C ALA A 229 -6.44 2.73 2.02
N ARG A 230 -7.37 1.96 1.45
CA ARG A 230 -8.60 2.51 0.84
C ARG A 230 -9.50 3.20 1.87
N GLU A 231 -9.71 2.58 3.01
CA GLU A 231 -10.47 3.14 4.13
C GLU A 231 -9.85 4.47 4.58
N VAL A 232 -8.55 4.48 4.89
CA VAL A 232 -7.82 5.69 5.30
C VAL A 232 -7.89 6.78 4.23
N ALA A 233 -7.82 6.43 2.95
CA ALA A 233 -7.93 7.40 1.86
C ALA A 233 -9.34 7.98 1.70
N SER A 234 -10.40 7.24 2.08
CA SER A 234 -11.80 7.68 1.93
C SER A 234 -12.28 8.59 3.05
N HIS A 235 -11.80 8.42 4.29
CA HIS A 235 -12.23 9.22 5.45
C HIS A 235 -12.02 10.72 5.25
N GLU A 236 -10.97 11.13 4.57
CA GLU A 236 -10.67 12.54 4.34
C GLU A 236 -11.61 13.22 3.32
N LYS A 237 -12.16 12.45 2.38
CA LYS A 237 -13.16 12.99 1.43
C LYS A 237 -14.48 13.38 2.11
N LEU A 238 -14.74 12.81 3.29
CA LEU A 238 -15.94 13.11 4.09
C LEU A 238 -15.74 14.33 5.00
N GLU A 239 -14.50 14.55 5.51
CA GLU A 239 -14.17 15.69 6.38
C GLU A 239 -13.94 17.00 5.60
N SER A 240 -13.66 16.91 4.29
CA SER A 240 -13.41 18.06 3.40
C SER A 240 -14.67 18.56 2.66
N ARG A 241 -15.86 18.01 2.94
CA ARG A 241 -17.17 18.42 2.42
C ARG A 241 -17.99 19.12 3.48
#